data_cec164a6589463a75132f4f6c564dc8e
#
_entry.id   cec164a6589463a75132f4f6c564dc8e
#
_cell.length_a   1.000
_cell.length_b   1.000
_cell.length_c   1.000
_cell.angle_alpha   90.00
_cell.angle_beta   90.00
_cell.angle_gamma   90.00
#
_symmetry.space_group_name_H-M   'P 1'
#
loop_
_entity.id
_entity.type
_entity.pdbx_description
1 polymer ?
#
loop_
_entity_poly.entity_id
_entity_poly.type
_entity_poly.pdbx_seq_one_letter_code
_entity_poly.pdbx_strand_id
1 'polypeptide(L)'
;MFRRLAYLLFAVVVLLSCSTTRKTAKAGKQLPLTDPVEIAQSQQRAQEVTDSINRVRSGQATAIATQTPTTAGTAAKSAEQKEASTGKTTGDKVVAYARKFLGVPYKLGASGPSRFDCSGYTTYVYKHFGYKITPFTGAQFKEGRPVHGYSDLQKGDLVFFGKRGSVRDIGHVGIVVSVDYNRGSFRFIHASTSGGVVESDSNHPYYMMRYIGARRILPDE
;
A
#
# COMPACT_ATOMS: atom_id res chain seq x y z
N MET A 1 -7.75 21.87 81.18
CA MET A 1 -7.93 22.68 79.99
C MET A 1 -6.90 22.40 78.88
N PHE A 2 -5.83 21.67 79.14
CA PHE A 2 -4.74 21.42 78.15
C PHE A 2 -4.92 20.24 77.18
N ARG A 3 -5.90 19.37 77.39
CA ARG A 3 -6.09 18.18 76.53
C ARG A 3 -6.87 18.43 75.24
N ARG A 4 -7.62 19.54 75.15
CA ARG A 4 -8.41 19.86 73.94
C ARG A 4 -7.60 20.67 72.89
N LEU A 5 -6.49 21.29 73.28
CA LEU A 5 -5.65 22.08 72.38
C LEU A 5 -4.73 21.20 71.56
N ALA A 6 -4.34 20.02 72.06
CA ALA A 6 -3.48 19.06 71.35
C ALA A 6 -4.18 18.38 70.17
N TYR A 7 -5.49 18.20 70.22
CA TYR A 7 -6.25 17.60 69.13
C TYR A 7 -6.49 18.53 67.90
N LEU A 8 -6.54 19.86 68.16
CA LEU A 8 -6.71 20.80 67.08
C LEU A 8 -5.42 21.00 66.26
N LEU A 9 -4.25 20.89 66.87
CA LEU A 9 -2.97 20.95 66.12
C LEU A 9 -2.69 19.66 65.33
N PHE A 10 -3.19 18.50 65.77
CA PHE A 10 -3.02 17.25 65.03
C PHE A 10 -3.93 17.14 63.81
N ALA A 11 -5.11 17.79 63.84
CA ALA A 11 -6.04 17.79 62.71
C ALA A 11 -5.56 18.68 61.57
N VAL A 12 -4.77 19.75 61.85
CA VAL A 12 -4.25 20.64 60.81
C VAL A 12 -3.05 20.03 60.05
N VAL A 13 -2.22 19.21 60.74
CA VAL A 13 -1.07 18.56 60.10
C VAL A 13 -1.46 17.41 59.16
N VAL A 14 -2.57 16.74 59.40
CA VAL A 14 -3.05 15.62 58.54
C VAL A 14 -3.67 16.11 57.24
N LEU A 15 -4.13 17.36 57.14
CA LEU A 15 -4.73 17.92 55.95
C LEU A 15 -3.71 18.48 54.93
N LEU A 16 -2.42 18.60 55.29
CA LEU A 16 -1.38 19.11 54.40
C LEU A 16 -0.51 18.03 53.73
N SER A 17 -0.74 16.74 54.04
CA SER A 17 0.07 15.64 53.48
C SER A 17 -0.63 14.84 52.37
N CYS A 18 -1.73 15.31 51.82
CA CYS A 18 -2.34 14.70 50.63
C CYS A 18 -1.99 15.50 49.37
N SER A 19 -0.69 15.70 49.12
CA SER A 19 -0.19 16.03 47.79
C SER A 19 -0.33 14.80 46.91
N THR A 20 -1.50 14.68 46.31
CA THR A 20 -1.75 13.77 45.21
C THR A 20 -0.74 14.11 44.10
N THR A 21 0.27 13.26 43.95
CA THR A 21 1.08 13.22 42.75
C THR A 21 0.14 12.75 41.62
N ARG A 22 -0.60 13.66 41.04
CA ARG A 22 -1.18 13.49 39.71
C ARG A 22 0.00 13.31 38.78
N LYS A 23 0.30 12.06 38.42
CA LYS A 23 0.98 11.76 37.19
C LYS A 23 0.20 12.49 36.11
N THR A 24 0.70 13.62 35.68
CA THR A 24 0.29 14.26 34.44
C THR A 24 0.51 13.22 33.37
N ALA A 25 -0.56 12.60 32.91
CA ALA A 25 -0.58 11.90 31.65
C ALA A 25 -0.04 12.90 30.63
N LYS A 26 1.14 12.57 30.08
CA LYS A 26 1.74 13.32 28.98
C LYS A 26 0.67 13.49 27.94
N ALA A 27 0.11 14.68 27.83
CA ALA A 27 -0.79 15.05 26.77
C ALA A 27 -0.14 14.57 25.47
N GLY A 28 -0.80 13.64 24.80
CA GLY A 28 -0.36 13.17 23.51
C GLY A 28 -0.14 14.40 22.65
N LYS A 29 1.09 14.54 22.15
CA LYS A 29 1.49 15.58 21.22
C LYS A 29 0.50 15.51 20.07
N GLN A 30 -0.50 16.37 20.08
CA GLN A 30 -1.42 16.59 18.99
C GLN A 30 -0.55 16.95 17.80
N LEU A 31 -0.42 16.04 16.85
CA LEU A 31 0.29 16.35 15.61
C LEU A 31 -0.41 17.58 15.02
N PRO A 32 0.36 18.62 14.63
CA PRO A 32 -0.24 19.78 14.01
C PRO A 32 -1.06 19.33 12.81
N LEU A 33 -2.27 19.85 12.71
CA LEU A 33 -3.07 19.79 11.50
C LEU A 33 -2.17 20.16 10.33
N THR A 34 -2.15 19.29 9.36
CA THR A 34 -1.45 19.41 8.08
C THR A 34 -1.33 20.85 7.63
N ASP A 35 -0.08 21.23 7.35
CA ASP A 35 0.27 22.54 6.81
C ASP A 35 -0.62 22.84 5.58
N PRO A 36 -1.29 23.97 5.50
CA PRO A 36 -2.15 24.32 4.36
C PRO A 36 -1.44 24.19 3.01
N VAL A 37 -0.11 24.35 3.00
CA VAL A 37 0.73 24.20 1.81
C VAL A 37 0.81 22.72 1.36
N GLU A 38 0.85 21.77 2.29
CA GLU A 38 0.87 20.33 1.95
C GLU A 38 -0.48 19.86 1.39
N ILE A 39 -1.58 20.41 1.90
CA ILE A 39 -2.92 20.13 1.38
C ILE A 39 -3.06 20.72 -0.04
N ALA A 40 -2.60 21.95 -0.26
CA ALA A 40 -2.64 22.58 -1.57
C ALA A 40 -1.81 21.81 -2.61
N GLN A 41 -0.60 21.36 -2.25
CA GLN A 41 0.24 20.55 -3.14
C GLN A 41 -0.35 19.18 -3.46
N SER A 42 -1.02 18.54 -2.50
CA SER A 42 -1.69 17.26 -2.74
C SER A 42 -2.90 17.42 -3.65
N GLN A 43 -3.65 18.53 -3.52
CA GLN A 43 -4.77 18.87 -4.38
C GLN A 43 -4.31 19.23 -5.79
N GLN A 44 -3.21 19.97 -5.95
CA GLN A 44 -2.64 20.27 -7.27
C GLN A 44 -2.20 19.01 -8.00
N ARG A 45 -1.50 18.08 -7.34
CA ARG A 45 -1.12 16.79 -7.96
C ARG A 45 -2.32 15.95 -8.37
N ALA A 46 -3.37 15.94 -7.55
CA ALA A 46 -4.62 15.26 -7.89
C ALA A 46 -5.30 15.89 -9.12
N GLN A 47 -5.27 17.21 -9.21
CA GLN A 47 -5.81 17.98 -10.34
C GLN A 47 -5.03 17.70 -11.62
N GLU A 48 -3.68 17.73 -11.57
CA GLU A 48 -2.81 17.44 -12.72
C GLU A 48 -3.04 16.02 -13.28
N VAL A 49 -3.22 15.03 -12.40
CA VAL A 49 -3.56 13.66 -12.80
C VAL A 49 -4.93 13.63 -13.49
N THR A 50 -5.92 14.31 -12.93
CA THR A 50 -7.28 14.40 -13.49
C THR A 50 -7.28 15.10 -14.85
N ASP A 51 -6.53 16.18 -14.98
CA ASP A 51 -6.41 16.93 -16.22
C ASP A 51 -5.64 16.16 -17.30
N SER A 52 -4.63 15.39 -16.91
CA SER A 52 -3.92 14.46 -17.81
C SER A 52 -4.85 13.36 -18.33
N ILE A 53 -5.66 12.76 -17.45
CA ILE A 53 -6.65 11.74 -17.83
C ILE A 53 -7.72 12.34 -18.75
N ASN A 54 -8.21 13.54 -18.46
CA ASN A 54 -9.22 14.21 -19.27
C ASN A 54 -8.66 14.63 -20.63
N ARG A 55 -7.38 15.02 -20.71
CA ARG A 55 -6.69 15.38 -21.97
C ARG A 55 -6.53 14.15 -22.88
N VAL A 56 -6.26 12.99 -22.32
CA VAL A 56 -6.21 11.72 -23.06
C VAL A 56 -7.63 11.28 -23.49
N ARG A 57 -8.63 11.53 -22.65
CA ARG A 57 -10.03 11.13 -22.91
C ARG A 57 -10.75 12.07 -23.89
N SER A 58 -10.36 13.32 -23.95
CA SER A 58 -10.91 14.33 -24.87
C SER A 58 -10.19 14.36 -26.20
N GLY A 59 -9.54 13.24 -26.62
CA GLY A 59 -8.80 13.11 -27.88
C GLY A 59 -9.25 14.16 -28.88
N GLN A 60 -8.54 15.29 -28.91
CA GLN A 60 -8.85 16.38 -29.80
C GLN A 60 -8.55 15.90 -31.19
N ALA A 61 -9.56 15.38 -31.86
CA ALA A 61 -9.57 15.12 -33.27
C ALA A 61 -9.42 16.47 -33.98
N THR A 62 -8.19 16.87 -34.20
CA THR A 62 -7.93 17.96 -35.17
C THR A 62 -8.02 17.35 -36.54
N ALA A 63 -9.19 17.50 -37.14
CA ALA A 63 -9.41 17.25 -38.55
C ALA A 63 -8.48 18.15 -39.36
N ILE A 64 -7.55 17.56 -40.10
CA ILE A 64 -6.93 18.21 -41.25
C ILE A 64 -7.35 17.40 -42.47
N ALA A 65 -8.08 18.09 -43.32
CA ALA A 65 -8.67 17.58 -44.55
C ALA A 65 -7.61 17.25 -45.61
N THR A 66 -7.86 16.17 -46.30
CA THR A 66 -7.71 15.93 -47.74
C THR A 66 -6.36 16.18 -48.42
N GLN A 67 -5.73 15.11 -48.85
CA GLN A 67 -5.36 14.92 -50.28
C GLN A 67 -4.86 13.47 -50.49
N THR A 68 -5.59 12.69 -51.25
CA THR A 68 -5.07 11.52 -51.97
C THR A 68 -4.27 12.00 -53.21
N PRO A 69 -3.23 11.26 -53.67
CA PRO A 69 -3.50 10.16 -54.58
C PRO A 69 -2.62 8.89 -54.40
N THR A 70 -3.27 7.76 -54.65
CA THR A 70 -2.86 6.49 -55.27
C THR A 70 -1.37 6.29 -55.59
N THR A 71 -0.75 5.24 -55.04
CA THR A 71 -0.19 4.11 -55.81
C THR A 71 0.25 2.98 -54.85
N ALA A 72 0.09 1.78 -55.36
CA ALA A 72 0.28 0.47 -54.77
C ALA A 72 1.69 0.19 -54.24
N GLY A 73 1.76 -0.73 -53.26
CA GLY A 73 2.98 -1.45 -53.00
C GLY A 73 3.17 -1.90 -51.55
N THR A 74 2.57 -3.02 -51.22
CA THR A 74 3.15 -4.14 -50.44
C THR A 74 3.82 -3.84 -49.10
N ALA A 75 3.34 -4.61 -48.10
CA ALA A 75 3.88 -4.96 -46.82
C ALA A 75 3.30 -4.26 -45.61
N ALA A 76 2.08 -4.60 -45.28
CA ALA A 76 1.61 -4.64 -43.91
C ALA A 76 2.48 -5.65 -43.12
N LYS A 77 3.35 -5.14 -42.26
CA LYS A 77 3.91 -5.94 -41.18
C LYS A 77 3.34 -5.42 -39.89
N SER A 78 2.22 -6.10 -39.58
CA SER A 78 1.53 -6.19 -38.32
C SER A 78 2.37 -5.79 -37.12
N ALA A 79 1.83 -4.87 -36.32
CA ALA A 79 2.10 -4.81 -34.90
C ALA A 79 1.66 -6.16 -34.30
N GLU A 80 2.57 -7.11 -34.28
CA GLU A 80 2.42 -8.40 -33.67
C GLU A 80 2.32 -8.16 -32.16
N GLN A 81 1.08 -8.20 -31.67
CA GLN A 81 0.82 -8.55 -30.30
C GLN A 81 1.67 -9.77 -29.98
N LYS A 82 2.66 -9.60 -29.12
CA LYS A 82 3.40 -10.69 -28.52
C LYS A 82 2.44 -11.46 -27.63
N GLU A 83 1.55 -12.25 -28.25
CA GLU A 83 0.85 -13.32 -27.59
C GLU A 83 1.87 -14.41 -27.24
N ALA A 84 2.21 -14.38 -25.99
CA ALA A 84 2.46 -15.46 -25.05
C ALA A 84 2.91 -16.81 -25.64
N SER A 85 4.11 -17.16 -25.29
CA SER A 85 4.47 -18.56 -25.01
C SER A 85 3.49 -19.12 -23.96
N THR A 86 2.90 -20.26 -24.20
CA THR A 86 1.92 -21.00 -23.36
C THR A 86 2.50 -21.56 -22.04
N GLY A 87 3.55 -20.94 -21.47
CA GLY A 87 4.09 -21.26 -20.18
C GLY A 87 3.64 -20.24 -19.13
N LYS A 88 3.06 -20.69 -18.03
CA LYS A 88 2.76 -19.82 -16.88
C LYS A 88 4.06 -19.18 -16.38
N THR A 89 4.07 -17.85 -16.27
CA THR A 89 5.19 -17.09 -15.71
C THR A 89 5.40 -17.44 -14.24
N THR A 90 6.55 -17.09 -13.67
CA THR A 90 6.81 -17.26 -12.24
C THR A 90 5.81 -16.43 -11.43
N GLY A 91 5.46 -15.21 -11.91
CA GLY A 91 4.41 -14.39 -11.32
C GLY A 91 3.05 -15.08 -11.30
N ASP A 92 2.65 -15.77 -12.37
CA ASP A 92 1.41 -16.56 -12.40
C ASP A 92 1.41 -17.70 -11.38
N LYS A 93 2.55 -18.39 -11.22
CA LYS A 93 2.70 -19.48 -10.23
C LYS A 93 2.60 -18.93 -8.80
N VAL A 94 3.24 -17.79 -8.53
CA VAL A 94 3.20 -17.10 -7.22
C VAL A 94 1.76 -16.72 -6.89
N VAL A 95 1.04 -16.10 -7.82
CA VAL A 95 -0.37 -15.71 -7.64
C VAL A 95 -1.26 -16.92 -7.40
N ALA A 96 -1.08 -17.98 -8.19
CA ALA A 96 -1.87 -19.22 -8.04
C ALA A 96 -1.64 -19.87 -6.66
N TYR A 97 -0.41 -19.84 -6.16
CA TYR A 97 -0.10 -20.35 -4.83
C TYR A 97 -0.63 -19.44 -3.72
N ALA A 98 -0.49 -18.14 -3.86
CA ALA A 98 -1.01 -17.15 -2.93
C ALA A 98 -2.53 -17.33 -2.71
N ARG A 99 -3.29 -17.56 -3.77
CA ARG A 99 -4.74 -17.77 -3.73
C ARG A 99 -5.20 -18.99 -2.92
N LYS A 100 -4.33 -19.97 -2.70
CA LYS A 100 -4.67 -21.15 -1.85
C LYS A 100 -4.96 -20.77 -0.40
N PHE A 101 -4.56 -19.59 0.04
CA PHE A 101 -4.72 -19.10 1.40
C PHE A 101 -5.87 -18.10 1.56
N LEU A 102 -6.69 -17.88 0.52
CA LEU A 102 -7.86 -17.01 0.63
C LEU A 102 -8.74 -17.42 1.83
N GLY A 103 -9.15 -16.44 2.62
CA GLY A 103 -9.95 -16.63 3.82
C GLY A 103 -9.15 -17.00 5.08
N VAL A 104 -7.85 -17.31 5.00
CA VAL A 104 -7.03 -17.59 6.17
C VAL A 104 -7.02 -16.38 7.10
N PRO A 105 -7.32 -16.52 8.42
CA PRO A 105 -7.46 -15.39 9.33
C PRO A 105 -6.18 -14.60 9.54
N TYR A 106 -6.34 -13.29 9.78
CA TYR A 106 -5.25 -12.40 10.17
C TYR A 106 -4.85 -12.60 11.64
N LYS A 107 -3.55 -12.56 11.91
CA LYS A 107 -2.98 -12.40 13.25
C LYS A 107 -1.65 -11.70 13.15
N LEU A 108 -1.49 -10.58 13.86
CA LEU A 108 -0.23 -9.83 13.91
C LEU A 108 0.93 -10.74 14.35
N GLY A 109 2.06 -10.69 13.63
CA GLY A 109 3.26 -11.49 13.85
C GLY A 109 3.14 -12.95 13.38
N ALA A 110 2.03 -13.36 12.74
CA ALA A 110 1.87 -14.71 12.23
C ALA A 110 2.44 -14.86 10.81
N SER A 111 3.14 -15.99 10.58
CA SER A 111 3.79 -16.30 9.31
C SER A 111 3.25 -17.58 8.64
N GLY A 112 2.01 -17.99 8.99
CA GLY A 112 1.30 -19.09 8.35
C GLY A 112 1.58 -20.48 8.90
N PRO A 113 0.95 -21.53 8.31
CA PRO A 113 -0.10 -21.43 7.28
C PRO A 113 -1.51 -21.16 7.82
N SER A 114 -1.77 -21.35 9.14
CA SER A 114 -3.11 -21.23 9.74
C SER A 114 -3.55 -19.79 10.01
N ARG A 115 -2.62 -18.86 10.08
CA ARG A 115 -2.84 -17.43 10.28
C ARG A 115 -1.69 -16.64 9.67
N PHE A 116 -1.96 -15.41 9.21
CA PHE A 116 -0.95 -14.54 8.65
C PHE A 116 -1.10 -13.10 9.14
N ASP A 117 0.02 -12.38 9.26
CA ASP A 117 0.02 -10.94 9.05
C ASP A 117 0.42 -10.62 7.61
N CYS A 118 0.44 -9.32 7.23
CA CYS A 118 0.68 -8.93 5.84
C CYS A 118 2.07 -9.34 5.34
N SER A 119 3.12 -9.09 6.09
CA SER A 119 4.51 -9.42 5.73
C SER A 119 4.83 -10.90 5.92
N GLY A 120 4.26 -11.54 6.93
CA GLY A 120 4.37 -12.98 7.11
C GLY A 120 3.73 -13.76 5.96
N TYR A 121 2.60 -13.26 5.44
CA TYR A 121 1.94 -13.84 4.28
C TYR A 121 2.82 -13.76 3.02
N THR A 122 3.33 -12.59 2.69
CA THR A 122 4.21 -12.43 1.53
C THR A 122 5.47 -13.27 1.67
N THR A 123 6.11 -13.26 2.86
CA THR A 123 7.28 -14.10 3.13
C THR A 123 6.99 -15.59 2.94
N TYR A 124 5.84 -16.07 3.43
CA TYR A 124 5.45 -17.46 3.29
C TYR A 124 5.26 -17.87 1.83
N VAL A 125 4.59 -17.03 1.04
CA VAL A 125 4.35 -17.28 -0.38
C VAL A 125 5.67 -17.30 -1.16
N TYR A 126 6.53 -16.29 -0.98
CA TYR A 126 7.80 -16.21 -1.70
C TYR A 126 8.78 -17.31 -1.32
N LYS A 127 8.81 -17.73 -0.04
CA LYS A 127 9.62 -18.84 0.45
C LYS A 127 9.30 -20.15 -0.26
N HIS A 128 8.03 -20.39 -0.62
CA HIS A 128 7.62 -21.58 -1.38
C HIS A 128 8.34 -21.72 -2.73
N PHE A 129 8.71 -20.58 -3.33
CA PHE A 129 9.42 -20.53 -4.61
C PHE A 129 10.93 -20.33 -4.45
N GLY A 130 11.45 -20.47 -3.23
CA GLY A 130 12.88 -20.34 -2.93
C GLY A 130 13.37 -18.92 -2.71
N TYR A 131 12.50 -17.92 -2.80
CA TYR A 131 12.87 -16.52 -2.53
C TYR A 131 12.80 -16.23 -1.04
N LYS A 132 13.90 -15.73 -0.47
CA LYS A 132 13.99 -15.34 0.94
C LYS A 132 13.79 -13.83 1.05
N ILE A 133 12.69 -13.41 1.66
CA ILE A 133 12.43 -12.02 1.99
C ILE A 133 12.17 -11.87 3.49
N THR A 134 12.49 -10.71 4.04
CA THR A 134 12.37 -10.44 5.48
C THR A 134 10.90 -10.35 5.91
N PRO A 135 10.48 -10.90 7.08
CA PRO A 135 9.08 -10.86 7.52
C PRO A 135 8.69 -9.50 8.16
N PHE A 136 9.20 -8.40 7.63
CA PHE A 136 8.89 -7.03 8.07
C PHE A 136 8.61 -6.14 6.88
N THR A 137 7.44 -5.52 6.84
CA THR A 137 6.96 -4.72 5.71
C THR A 137 7.95 -3.63 5.29
N GLY A 138 8.48 -2.86 6.26
CA GLY A 138 9.45 -1.80 5.98
C GLY A 138 10.81 -2.32 5.45
N ALA A 139 11.21 -3.55 5.79
CA ALA A 139 12.39 -4.17 5.25
C ALA A 139 12.13 -4.69 3.82
N GLN A 140 11.00 -5.36 3.59
CA GLN A 140 10.59 -5.81 2.25
C GLN A 140 10.54 -4.67 1.23
N PHE A 141 10.18 -3.45 1.67
CA PHE A 141 10.22 -2.26 0.80
C PHE A 141 11.62 -1.89 0.31
N LYS A 142 12.66 -2.39 0.95
CA LYS A 142 14.06 -2.16 0.56
C LYS A 142 14.66 -3.33 -0.22
N GLU A 143 13.93 -4.43 -0.34
CA GLU A 143 14.36 -5.65 -1.03
C GLU A 143 13.92 -5.63 -2.49
N GLY A 144 14.63 -6.39 -3.31
CA GLY A 144 14.37 -6.43 -4.75
C GLY A 144 14.60 -5.10 -5.46
N ARG A 145 14.20 -5.03 -6.73
CA ARG A 145 14.30 -3.80 -7.51
C ARG A 145 13.03 -2.96 -7.40
N PRO A 146 13.15 -1.62 -7.42
CA PRO A 146 11.99 -0.74 -7.46
C PRO A 146 11.23 -0.92 -8.78
N VAL A 147 9.90 -0.84 -8.73
CA VAL A 147 9.01 -0.79 -9.89
C VAL A 147 8.46 0.62 -10.00
N HIS A 148 8.69 1.26 -11.13
CA HIS A 148 8.35 2.66 -11.36
C HIS A 148 7.08 2.79 -12.20
N GLY A 149 5.99 3.19 -11.54
CA GLY A 149 4.71 3.40 -12.22
C GLY A 149 3.88 2.13 -12.42
N TYR A 150 2.64 2.34 -12.84
CA TYR A 150 1.68 1.25 -13.07
C TYR A 150 1.99 0.45 -14.33
N SER A 151 2.64 1.08 -15.33
CA SER A 151 3.04 0.44 -16.59
C SER A 151 4.05 -0.69 -16.41
N ASP A 152 4.85 -0.60 -15.34
CA ASP A 152 5.92 -1.55 -15.08
C ASP A 152 5.50 -2.66 -14.11
N LEU A 153 4.31 -2.53 -13.51
CA LEU A 153 3.79 -3.54 -12.59
C LEU A 153 3.52 -4.86 -13.31
N GLN A 154 3.84 -5.96 -12.64
CA GLN A 154 3.59 -7.31 -13.11
C GLN A 154 3.01 -8.17 -12.00
N LYS A 155 2.35 -9.28 -12.39
CA LYS A 155 1.92 -10.29 -11.43
C LYS A 155 3.09 -10.77 -10.58
N GLY A 156 2.85 -10.90 -9.28
CA GLY A 156 3.89 -11.29 -8.35
C GLY A 156 4.74 -10.13 -7.84
N ASP A 157 4.57 -8.87 -8.27
CA ASP A 157 5.22 -7.75 -7.62
C ASP A 157 4.66 -7.52 -6.22
N LEU A 158 5.50 -7.07 -5.28
CA LEU A 158 5.06 -6.58 -3.98
C LEU A 158 4.59 -5.15 -4.09
N VAL A 159 3.42 -4.85 -3.53
CA VAL A 159 2.85 -3.48 -3.43
C VAL A 159 2.73 -3.07 -1.98
N PHE A 160 3.10 -1.83 -1.69
CA PHE A 160 3.26 -1.32 -0.33
C PHE A 160 2.32 -0.14 -0.08
N PHE A 161 1.79 -0.10 1.14
CA PHE A 161 0.86 0.91 1.59
C PHE A 161 1.28 1.44 2.96
N GLY A 162 1.13 2.75 3.13
CA GLY A 162 1.47 3.42 4.38
C GLY A 162 0.39 4.40 4.82
N LYS A 163 0.58 4.97 6.00
CA LYS A 163 -0.31 5.98 6.48
C LYS A 163 -0.19 7.22 5.60
N ARG A 164 -1.29 7.60 4.92
CA ARG A 164 -1.34 8.76 4.01
C ARG A 164 -0.28 8.72 2.90
N GLY A 165 0.08 7.53 2.39
CA GLY A 165 1.10 7.40 1.35
C GLY A 165 2.53 7.73 1.79
N SER A 166 2.79 7.79 3.09
CA SER A 166 4.11 8.12 3.63
C SER A 166 5.03 6.89 3.65
N VAL A 167 6.21 7.01 3.05
CA VAL A 167 7.27 5.99 3.10
C VAL A 167 7.83 5.76 4.50
N ARG A 168 7.64 6.73 5.43
CA ARG A 168 8.07 6.60 6.82
C ARG A 168 7.15 5.70 7.64
N ASP A 169 5.92 5.52 7.18
CA ASP A 169 4.86 4.80 7.89
C ASP A 169 4.37 3.60 7.08
N ILE A 170 5.28 2.92 6.37
CA ILE A 170 4.95 1.69 5.64
C ILE A 170 4.47 0.64 6.63
N GLY A 171 3.21 0.27 6.55
CA GLY A 171 2.58 -0.64 7.49
C GLY A 171 1.85 -1.81 6.84
N HIS A 172 1.81 -1.87 5.49
CA HIS A 172 1.08 -2.93 4.80
C HIS A 172 1.73 -3.31 3.47
N VAL A 173 1.56 -4.58 3.09
CA VAL A 173 2.10 -5.16 1.86
C VAL A 173 1.13 -6.19 1.30
N GLY A 174 1.10 -6.31 -0.03
CA GLY A 174 0.38 -7.33 -0.78
C GLY A 174 1.14 -7.76 -2.02
N ILE A 175 0.60 -8.75 -2.74
CA ILE A 175 1.15 -9.33 -3.97
C ILE A 175 0.22 -8.97 -5.11
N VAL A 176 0.72 -8.39 -6.20
CA VAL A 176 -0.06 -8.06 -7.41
C VAL A 176 -0.59 -9.35 -8.06
N VAL A 177 -1.89 -9.40 -8.29
CA VAL A 177 -2.55 -10.54 -8.96
C VAL A 177 -2.98 -10.24 -10.39
N SER A 178 -3.21 -8.97 -10.73
CA SER A 178 -3.48 -8.53 -12.10
C SER A 178 -3.25 -7.03 -12.22
N VAL A 179 -2.93 -6.57 -13.43
CA VAL A 179 -2.75 -5.14 -13.75
C VAL A 179 -3.70 -4.79 -14.88
N ASP A 180 -4.42 -3.69 -14.74
CA ASP A 180 -5.20 -3.05 -15.79
C ASP A 180 -4.41 -1.85 -16.30
N TYR A 181 -3.63 -2.05 -17.35
CA TYR A 181 -2.77 -1.01 -17.92
C TYR A 181 -3.56 0.16 -18.52
N ASN A 182 -4.80 -0.11 -18.99
CA ASN A 182 -5.65 0.92 -19.57
C ASN A 182 -6.19 1.90 -18.52
N ARG A 183 -6.44 1.39 -17.30
CA ARG A 183 -6.96 2.19 -16.19
C ARG A 183 -5.88 2.66 -15.23
N GLY A 184 -4.64 2.19 -15.39
CA GLY A 184 -3.56 2.47 -14.44
C GLY A 184 -3.88 1.92 -13.04
N SER A 185 -4.46 0.72 -12.96
CA SER A 185 -4.87 0.11 -11.69
C SER A 185 -4.44 -1.35 -11.60
N PHE A 186 -4.47 -1.90 -10.40
CA PHE A 186 -4.12 -3.30 -10.16
C PHE A 186 -4.99 -3.91 -9.06
N ARG A 187 -5.12 -5.22 -9.12
CA ARG A 187 -5.62 -6.02 -8.00
C ARG A 187 -4.45 -6.68 -7.29
N PHE A 188 -4.58 -6.86 -5.99
CA PHE A 188 -3.56 -7.49 -5.16
C PHE A 188 -4.18 -8.37 -4.09
N ILE A 189 -3.45 -9.40 -3.66
CA ILE A 189 -3.81 -10.31 -2.58
C ILE A 189 -2.96 -10.00 -1.36
N HIS A 190 -3.58 -9.95 -0.18
CA HIS A 190 -2.92 -9.59 1.06
C HIS A 190 -3.64 -10.16 2.28
N ALA A 191 -2.96 -10.23 3.44
CA ALA A 191 -3.62 -10.53 4.71
C ALA A 191 -4.18 -9.22 5.32
N SER A 192 -5.50 -9.05 5.24
CA SER A 192 -6.25 -7.93 5.80
C SER A 192 -6.60 -8.17 7.26
N THR A 193 -6.52 -7.13 8.10
CA THR A 193 -6.90 -7.21 9.52
C THR A 193 -8.39 -7.53 9.72
N SER A 194 -9.24 -7.18 8.77
CA SER A 194 -10.70 -7.37 8.86
C SER A 194 -11.22 -8.60 8.14
N GLY A 195 -10.54 -9.04 7.06
CA GLY A 195 -11.05 -10.12 6.20
C GLY A 195 -10.11 -11.33 6.08
N GLY A 196 -8.99 -11.36 6.78
CA GLY A 196 -7.96 -12.38 6.54
C GLY A 196 -7.30 -12.20 5.17
N VAL A 197 -6.89 -13.30 4.53
CA VAL A 197 -6.30 -13.23 3.19
C VAL A 197 -7.41 -12.97 2.16
N VAL A 198 -7.33 -11.83 1.49
CA VAL A 198 -8.33 -11.36 0.50
C VAL A 198 -7.67 -10.70 -0.69
N GLU A 199 -8.38 -10.63 -1.81
CA GLU A 199 -8.01 -9.77 -2.94
C GLU A 199 -8.70 -8.41 -2.82
N SER A 200 -7.96 -7.35 -3.11
CA SER A 200 -8.43 -5.97 -3.09
C SER A 200 -8.08 -5.25 -4.39
N ASP A 201 -8.78 -4.15 -4.65
CA ASP A 201 -8.55 -3.28 -5.80
C ASP A 201 -7.80 -2.02 -5.37
N SER A 202 -6.77 -1.63 -6.13
CA SER A 202 -5.99 -0.41 -5.89
C SER A 202 -6.81 0.87 -6.04
N ASN A 203 -7.90 0.83 -6.83
CA ASN A 203 -8.83 1.95 -6.99
C ASN A 203 -9.75 2.18 -5.79
N HIS A 204 -9.80 1.23 -4.84
CA HIS A 204 -10.55 1.49 -3.62
C HIS A 204 -9.93 2.69 -2.88
N PRO A 205 -10.69 3.72 -2.48
CA PRO A 205 -10.18 4.97 -1.91
C PRO A 205 -9.19 4.77 -0.76
N TYR A 206 -9.42 3.74 0.06
CA TYR A 206 -8.52 3.39 1.16
C TYR A 206 -7.11 3.04 0.69
N TYR A 207 -6.95 2.26 -0.38
CA TYR A 207 -5.65 1.83 -0.90
C TYR A 207 -5.02 2.88 -1.80
N MET A 208 -5.82 3.57 -2.60
CA MET A 208 -5.35 4.64 -3.48
C MET A 208 -4.63 5.75 -2.69
N MET A 209 -5.19 6.19 -1.56
CA MET A 209 -4.57 7.21 -0.70
C MET A 209 -3.35 6.70 0.10
N ARG A 210 -3.13 5.40 0.12
CA ARG A 210 -2.08 4.75 0.93
C ARG A 210 -0.96 4.14 0.13
N TYR A 211 -1.13 4.02 -1.18
CA TYR A 211 -0.13 3.42 -2.05
C TYR A 211 1.19 4.21 -2.00
N ILE A 212 2.30 3.50 -1.81
CA ILE A 212 3.65 4.07 -1.70
C ILE A 212 4.50 3.71 -2.89
N GLY A 213 4.38 2.47 -3.39
CA GLY A 213 5.21 1.96 -4.47
C GLY A 213 5.25 0.44 -4.48
N ALA A 214 6.06 -0.10 -5.36
CA ALA A 214 6.19 -1.53 -5.56
C ALA A 214 7.65 -2.00 -5.65
N ARG A 215 7.85 -3.31 -5.41
CA ARG A 215 9.13 -3.98 -5.51
C ARG A 215 8.98 -5.29 -6.26
N ARG A 216 9.94 -5.59 -7.12
CA ARG A 216 10.04 -6.88 -7.81
C ARG A 216 11.12 -7.73 -7.18
N ILE A 217 10.71 -8.89 -6.67
CA ILE A 217 11.59 -9.91 -6.10
C ILE A 217 11.87 -10.99 -7.15
N LEU A 218 10.91 -11.24 -8.02
CA LEU A 218 11.02 -12.24 -9.08
C LEU A 218 11.98 -11.76 -10.18
N PRO A 219 12.63 -12.67 -10.90
CA PRO A 219 13.44 -12.31 -12.06
C PRO A 219 12.53 -11.73 -13.17
N ASP A 220 13.12 -10.96 -14.06
CA ASP A 220 12.45 -10.52 -15.28
C ASP A 220 12.27 -11.72 -16.22
N GLU A 221 11.09 -11.88 -16.79
CA GLU A 221 10.73 -12.96 -17.74
C GLU A 221 10.48 -12.39 -19.14
#